data_c7ffd745f6ce00db0de819430fd7f420
#
_entry.id   c7ffd745f6ce00db0de819430fd7f420
#
_cell.length_a   1.000
_cell.length_b   1.000
_cell.length_c   1.000
_cell.angle_alpha   90.00
_cell.angle_beta   90.00
_cell.angle_gamma   90.00
#
_symmetry.space_group_name_H-M   'P 1'
#
loop_
_entity.id
_entity.type
_entity.pdbx_description
1 polymer ?
#
loop_
_entity_poly.entity_id
_entity_poly.type
_entity_poly.pdbx_seq_one_letter_code
_entity_poly.pdbx_strand_id
1 'polypeptide(L)'
;EFRKKSKQYSQVKRAAVFYVLNRTSYSGTTLSGGMAIDLKGKHWYKKINPRFNTDSIRRLEKFSVENFTVNKMDFRKSIPKNKDALIYADPPYFIEKKGLFYGDSGDKSFAREDHEDLAKILNGIKNKKWILSYNNDEYIKNLYPKRRIEEVRWSYGMSDVKSRKKKHSSEILILSDKIKIQR
;
A
#
# COMPACT_ATOMS: atom_id res chain seq x y z
N GLU A 1 -11.67 -19.50 -0.97
CA GLU A 1 -11.63 -20.44 0.16
C GLU A 1 -10.96 -19.82 1.40
N PHE A 2 -9.78 -19.20 1.30
CA PHE A 2 -9.08 -18.57 2.42
C PHE A 2 -9.97 -17.55 3.17
N ARG A 3 -10.68 -16.67 2.47
CA ARG A 3 -11.56 -15.67 3.11
C ARG A 3 -12.67 -16.32 3.95
N LYS A 4 -13.26 -17.41 3.45
CA LYS A 4 -14.35 -18.12 4.14
C LYS A 4 -13.84 -18.85 5.37
N LYS A 5 -12.64 -19.45 5.29
CA LYS A 5 -12.08 -20.34 6.32
C LYS A 5 -11.05 -19.67 7.23
N SER A 6 -10.59 -18.46 6.92
CA SER A 6 -9.49 -17.80 7.64
C SER A 6 -9.76 -17.59 9.13
N LYS A 7 -11.03 -17.40 9.51
CA LYS A 7 -11.43 -17.27 10.92
C LYS A 7 -11.19 -18.55 11.74
N GLN A 8 -11.15 -19.70 11.09
CA GLN A 8 -10.93 -21.02 11.71
C GLN A 8 -9.45 -21.36 11.85
N TYR A 9 -8.55 -20.57 11.22
CA TYR A 9 -7.13 -20.83 11.27
C TYR A 9 -6.49 -20.16 12.49
N SER A 10 -5.48 -20.81 13.06
CA SER A 10 -4.61 -20.18 14.04
C SER A 10 -3.94 -18.93 13.44
N GLN A 11 -3.47 -18.03 14.28
CA GLN A 11 -2.79 -16.80 13.84
C GLN A 11 -1.58 -17.11 12.95
N VAL A 12 -0.77 -18.10 13.33
CA VAL A 12 0.40 -18.55 12.56
C VAL A 12 -0.01 -19.07 11.18
N LYS A 13 -1.04 -19.94 11.14
CA LYS A 13 -1.55 -20.46 9.86
C LYS A 13 -2.10 -19.36 8.95
N ARG A 14 -2.78 -18.36 9.51
CA ARG A 14 -3.26 -17.20 8.73
C ARG A 14 -2.09 -16.41 8.15
N ALA A 15 -1.06 -16.15 8.94
CA ALA A 15 0.13 -15.44 8.49
C ALA A 15 0.85 -16.21 7.37
N ALA A 16 1.06 -17.52 7.54
CA ALA A 16 1.70 -18.36 6.55
C ALA A 16 0.92 -18.39 5.23
N VAL A 17 -0.40 -18.61 5.28
CA VAL A 17 -1.24 -18.61 4.08
C VAL A 17 -1.25 -17.24 3.40
N PHE A 18 -1.32 -16.15 4.17
CA PHE A 18 -1.23 -14.79 3.64
C PHE A 18 0.11 -14.57 2.93
N TYR A 19 1.22 -14.99 3.53
CA TYR A 19 2.56 -14.87 2.93
C TYR A 19 2.64 -15.62 1.59
N VAL A 20 2.18 -16.88 1.54
CA VAL A 20 2.14 -17.67 0.31
C VAL A 20 1.31 -16.97 -0.76
N LEU A 21 0.10 -16.55 -0.41
CA LEU A 21 -0.79 -15.85 -1.35
C LEU A 21 -0.17 -14.54 -1.87
N ASN A 22 0.47 -13.76 -1.01
CA ASN A 22 1.15 -12.54 -1.42
C ASN A 22 2.29 -12.82 -2.40
N ARG A 23 3.08 -13.88 -2.17
CA ARG A 23 4.22 -14.22 -3.03
C ARG A 23 3.83 -14.90 -4.33
N THR A 24 2.70 -15.57 -4.39
CA THR A 24 2.24 -16.33 -5.55
C THR A 24 1.15 -15.63 -6.37
N SER A 25 0.52 -14.57 -5.85
CA SER A 25 -0.48 -13.80 -6.59
C SER A 25 0.15 -12.78 -7.53
N TYR A 26 -0.60 -12.38 -8.55
CA TYR A 26 -0.21 -11.30 -9.44
C TYR A 26 0.00 -10.01 -8.64
N SER A 27 1.15 -9.38 -8.79
CA SER A 27 1.53 -8.14 -8.08
C SER A 27 1.42 -8.18 -6.54
N GLY A 28 1.29 -9.36 -5.93
CA GLY A 28 1.12 -9.46 -4.48
C GLY A 28 -0.28 -9.11 -3.96
N THR A 29 -1.26 -9.04 -4.83
CA THR A 29 -2.64 -8.60 -4.49
C THR A 29 -3.43 -9.60 -3.65
N THR A 30 -2.83 -10.68 -3.20
CA THR A 30 -3.32 -11.73 -2.29
C THR A 30 -4.76 -12.20 -2.51
N LEU A 31 -5.72 -11.29 -2.47
CA LEU A 31 -7.15 -11.63 -2.44
C LEU A 31 -7.93 -11.19 -3.68
N SER A 32 -7.40 -10.32 -4.50
CA SER A 32 -8.09 -9.75 -5.68
C SER A 32 -7.45 -10.14 -7.02
N GLY A 33 -6.16 -10.39 -7.05
CA GLY A 33 -5.49 -10.91 -8.25
C GLY A 33 -5.40 -12.43 -8.15
N GLY A 34 -5.77 -13.16 -9.17
CA GLY A 34 -5.52 -14.60 -9.26
C GLY A 34 -4.03 -14.95 -9.08
N MET A 35 -3.71 -16.22 -9.08
CA MET A 35 -2.31 -16.66 -9.11
C MET A 35 -1.60 -16.03 -10.33
N ALA A 36 -0.35 -15.63 -10.16
CA ALA A 36 0.51 -15.17 -11.25
C ALA A 36 0.85 -16.37 -12.17
N ILE A 37 -0.13 -16.76 -12.98
CA ILE A 37 -0.03 -17.88 -13.91
C ILE A 37 0.25 -17.30 -15.29
N ASP A 38 1.22 -17.90 -16.00
CA ASP A 38 1.34 -17.69 -17.44
C ASP A 38 0.21 -18.44 -18.15
N LEU A 39 -0.83 -17.71 -18.55
CA LEU A 39 -1.99 -18.27 -19.25
C LEU A 39 -1.65 -18.92 -20.60
N LYS A 40 -0.44 -18.75 -21.11
CA LYS A 40 0.06 -19.46 -22.31
C LYS A 40 0.71 -20.81 -22.01
N GLY A 41 0.65 -21.30 -20.80
CA GLY A 41 0.37 -22.68 -20.45
C GLY A 41 1.51 -23.68 -20.37
N LYS A 42 2.76 -23.47 -20.74
CA LYS A 42 3.73 -24.58 -20.71
C LYS A 42 4.66 -24.61 -19.49
N HIS A 43 4.75 -23.54 -18.71
CA HIS A 43 5.74 -23.46 -17.60
C HIS A 43 5.27 -22.62 -16.41
N TRP A 44 4.00 -22.71 -16.03
CA TRP A 44 3.41 -21.96 -14.91
C TRP A 44 4.21 -22.11 -13.59
N TYR A 45 4.72 -23.30 -13.30
CA TYR A 45 5.53 -23.60 -12.11
C TYR A 45 6.89 -22.89 -12.11
N LYS A 46 7.45 -22.56 -13.26
CA LYS A 46 8.73 -21.84 -13.34
C LYS A 46 8.59 -20.33 -13.05
N LYS A 47 7.39 -19.77 -13.18
CA LYS A 47 7.14 -18.33 -12.97
C LYS A 47 6.53 -17.97 -11.62
N ILE A 48 5.92 -18.92 -10.92
CA ILE A 48 5.42 -18.69 -9.55
C ILE A 48 6.60 -18.55 -8.57
N ASN A 49 7.71 -19.18 -8.85
CA ASN A 49 8.81 -19.37 -7.93
C ASN A 49 9.78 -18.19 -7.71
N PRO A 50 9.94 -17.15 -8.57
CA PRO A 50 10.94 -16.12 -8.31
C PRO A 50 10.72 -15.33 -7.01
N ARG A 51 9.47 -15.23 -6.54
CA ARG A 51 9.12 -14.48 -5.32
C ARG A 51 8.84 -15.38 -4.11
N PHE A 52 8.50 -16.66 -4.34
CA PHE A 52 8.29 -17.65 -3.31
C PHE A 52 9.36 -18.75 -3.46
N ASN A 53 10.50 -18.56 -2.83
CA ASN A 53 11.63 -19.45 -2.87
C ASN A 53 12.29 -19.56 -1.49
N THR A 54 13.22 -20.49 -1.34
CA THR A 54 13.93 -20.73 -0.08
C THR A 54 14.61 -19.48 0.47
N ASP A 55 15.18 -18.62 -0.39
CA ASP A 55 15.84 -17.40 0.05
C ASP A 55 14.85 -16.36 0.61
N SER A 56 13.63 -16.32 0.06
CA SER A 56 12.59 -15.46 0.60
C SER A 56 12.10 -15.94 1.97
N ILE A 57 12.10 -17.26 2.21
CA ILE A 57 11.76 -17.85 3.51
C ILE A 57 12.89 -17.59 4.50
N ARG A 58 14.15 -17.85 4.12
CA ARG A 58 15.31 -17.56 4.97
C ARG A 58 15.41 -16.10 5.39
N ARG A 59 15.07 -15.17 4.48
CA ARG A 59 15.01 -13.74 4.84
C ARG A 59 13.92 -13.45 5.86
N LEU A 60 12.79 -14.13 5.78
CA LEU A 60 11.72 -13.99 6.78
C LEU A 60 12.16 -14.58 8.13
N GLU A 61 12.82 -15.74 8.14
CA GLU A 61 13.34 -16.36 9.37
C GLU A 61 14.40 -15.48 10.07
N LYS A 62 15.23 -14.80 9.29
CA LYS A 62 16.26 -13.88 9.79
C LYS A 62 15.73 -12.48 10.08
N PHE A 63 14.45 -12.20 9.80
CA PHE A 63 13.86 -10.91 10.06
C PHE A 63 13.72 -10.70 11.57
N SER A 64 14.60 -9.89 12.11
CA SER A 64 14.56 -9.41 13.48
C SER A 64 14.79 -7.91 13.47
N VAL A 65 13.81 -7.16 13.95
CA VAL A 65 13.91 -5.71 14.07
C VAL A 65 13.57 -5.34 15.51
N GLU A 66 14.57 -4.81 16.20
CA GLU A 66 14.37 -4.25 17.53
C GLU A 66 13.45 -3.00 17.47
N ASN A 67 12.68 -2.80 18.50
CA ASN A 67 11.76 -1.66 18.62
C ASN A 67 10.73 -1.53 17.50
N PHE A 68 10.31 -2.66 16.92
CA PHE A 68 9.28 -2.73 15.88
C PHE A 68 7.95 -3.21 16.47
N THR A 69 6.90 -2.41 16.31
CA THR A 69 5.55 -2.75 16.77
C THR A 69 4.56 -2.65 15.63
N VAL A 70 3.74 -3.70 15.46
CA VAL A 70 2.65 -3.72 14.46
C VAL A 70 1.32 -3.58 15.18
N ASN A 71 0.53 -2.58 14.81
CA ASN A 71 -0.79 -2.34 15.34
C ASN A 71 -1.84 -2.41 14.21
N LYS A 72 -2.94 -3.11 14.45
CA LYS A 72 -4.13 -3.04 13.61
C LYS A 72 -5.07 -2.00 14.20
N MET A 73 -5.01 -0.79 13.68
CA MET A 73 -5.78 0.34 14.21
C MET A 73 -6.26 1.23 13.05
N ASP A 74 -7.46 1.77 13.17
CA ASP A 74 -7.95 2.81 12.27
C ASP A 74 -7.09 4.07 12.37
N PHE A 75 -6.80 4.72 11.25
CA PHE A 75 -5.93 5.90 11.17
C PHE A 75 -6.47 7.07 12.02
N ARG A 76 -7.79 7.18 12.17
CA ARG A 76 -8.45 8.20 13.00
C ARG A 76 -8.07 8.09 14.48
N LYS A 77 -7.67 6.90 14.91
CA LYS A 77 -7.17 6.63 16.27
C LYS A 77 -5.65 6.56 16.30
N SER A 78 -5.04 5.95 15.27
CA SER A 78 -3.60 5.74 15.22
C SER A 78 -2.82 7.05 15.13
N ILE A 79 -3.22 7.95 14.25
CA ILE A 79 -2.52 9.22 14.04
C ILE A 79 -2.53 10.10 15.29
N PRO A 80 -3.67 10.39 15.93
CA PRO A 80 -3.69 11.18 17.17
C PRO A 80 -2.90 10.54 18.32
N LYS A 81 -2.92 9.22 18.43
CA LYS A 81 -2.17 8.49 19.45
C LYS A 81 -0.65 8.67 19.29
N ASN A 82 -0.18 8.76 18.05
CA ASN A 82 1.24 8.86 17.70
C ASN A 82 1.63 10.27 17.20
N LYS A 83 0.89 11.28 17.60
CA LYS A 83 1.09 12.67 17.14
C LYS A 83 2.51 13.23 17.36
N ASP A 84 3.29 12.65 18.28
CA ASP A 84 4.65 13.10 18.60
C ASP A 84 5.72 12.39 17.76
N ALA A 85 5.35 11.38 16.99
CA ALA A 85 6.25 10.69 16.07
C ALA A 85 6.33 11.40 14.70
N LEU A 86 7.34 11.05 13.92
CA LEU A 86 7.31 11.29 12.47
C LEU A 86 6.31 10.32 11.84
N ILE A 87 5.30 10.85 11.16
CA ILE A 87 4.27 10.05 10.51
C ILE A 87 4.57 9.96 9.02
N TYR A 88 4.65 8.74 8.49
CA TYR A 88 4.54 8.47 7.07
C TYR A 88 3.20 7.79 6.81
N ALA A 89 2.35 8.42 6.02
CA ALA A 89 1.04 7.89 5.65
C ALA A 89 1.02 7.51 4.16
N ASP A 90 0.58 6.29 3.89
CA ASP A 90 0.43 5.73 2.54
C ASP A 90 -0.96 5.07 2.44
N PRO A 91 -2.03 5.87 2.32
CA PRO A 91 -3.38 5.37 2.22
C PRO A 91 -3.64 4.75 0.84
N PRO A 92 -4.72 3.98 0.68
CA PRO A 92 -5.20 3.61 -0.64
C PRO A 92 -5.39 4.86 -1.51
N TYR A 93 -4.91 4.81 -2.77
CA TYR A 93 -4.95 5.97 -3.66
C TYR A 93 -6.38 6.30 -4.07
N PHE A 94 -6.65 7.57 -4.23
CA PHE A 94 -7.95 8.06 -4.70
C PHE A 94 -8.15 7.68 -6.17
N ILE A 95 -9.30 7.07 -6.47
CA ILE A 95 -9.70 6.70 -7.82
C ILE A 95 -11.16 7.11 -7.97
N GLU A 96 -11.41 8.13 -8.79
CA GLU A 96 -12.75 8.68 -9.00
C GLU A 96 -13.72 7.64 -9.61
N LYS A 97 -13.24 6.81 -10.52
CA LYS A 97 -14.02 5.71 -11.06
C LYS A 97 -13.82 4.47 -10.18
N LYS A 98 -14.92 3.94 -9.61
CA LYS A 98 -14.93 2.68 -8.87
C LYS A 98 -14.40 1.52 -9.72
N GLY A 99 -13.11 1.40 -9.80
CA GLY A 99 -12.37 0.36 -10.51
C GLY A 99 -11.31 -0.24 -9.61
N LEU A 100 -11.65 -1.27 -8.95
CA LEU A 100 -10.96 -2.54 -8.59
C LEU A 100 -9.43 -2.57 -8.46
N PHE A 101 -8.73 -1.60 -7.89
CA PHE A 101 -7.30 -1.74 -7.71
C PHE A 101 -6.85 -2.12 -6.28
N TYR A 102 -7.64 -1.84 -5.26
CA TYR A 102 -7.28 -2.18 -3.87
C TYR A 102 -8.45 -2.78 -3.12
N GLY A 103 -8.44 -4.10 -3.01
CA GLY A 103 -9.35 -4.84 -2.15
C GLY A 103 -10.73 -5.08 -2.77
N ASP A 104 -11.54 -5.79 -2.03
CA ASP A 104 -12.91 -6.09 -2.41
C ASP A 104 -13.73 -4.85 -2.62
N SER A 105 -14.48 -4.89 -3.68
CA SER A 105 -15.69 -4.11 -3.87
C SER A 105 -16.70 -4.48 -2.78
N GLY A 106 -16.60 -3.88 -1.63
CA GLY A 106 -17.50 -4.06 -0.50
C GLY A 106 -17.31 -2.93 0.49
N ASP A 107 -18.12 -2.86 1.52
CA ASP A 107 -18.23 -1.83 2.57
C ASP A 107 -16.93 -1.43 3.32
N LYS A 108 -15.77 -1.83 2.81
CA LYS A 108 -14.45 -1.63 3.43
C LYS A 108 -13.42 -0.98 2.52
N SER A 109 -13.83 -0.42 1.38
CA SER A 109 -12.94 0.40 0.55
C SER A 109 -12.71 1.74 1.26
N PHE A 110 -11.50 2.28 1.12
CA PHE A 110 -11.20 3.64 1.58
C PHE A 110 -12.04 4.61 0.74
N ALA A 111 -13.09 5.16 1.36
CA ALA A 111 -14.08 5.97 0.69
C ALA A 111 -13.64 7.44 0.61
N ARG A 112 -14.40 8.26 -0.11
CA ARG A 112 -14.10 9.68 -0.26
C ARG A 112 -14.01 10.38 1.10
N GLU A 113 -14.91 10.05 2.00
CA GLU A 113 -14.98 10.57 3.36
C GLU A 113 -13.73 10.20 4.18
N ASP A 114 -13.11 9.04 3.90
CA ASP A 114 -11.87 8.63 4.56
C ASP A 114 -10.69 9.51 4.14
N HIS A 115 -10.63 9.94 2.86
CA HIS A 115 -9.62 10.86 2.38
C HIS A 115 -9.79 12.26 3.02
N GLU A 116 -11.03 12.72 3.16
CA GLU A 116 -11.37 13.99 3.80
C GLU A 116 -11.02 13.97 5.30
N ASP A 117 -11.37 12.90 6.00
CA ASP A 117 -11.02 12.70 7.41
C ASP A 117 -9.51 12.66 7.63
N LEU A 118 -8.78 11.95 6.76
CA LEU A 118 -7.32 11.90 6.83
C LEU A 118 -6.73 13.31 6.65
N ALA A 119 -7.24 14.07 5.69
CA ALA A 119 -6.80 15.44 5.45
C ALA A 119 -7.10 16.34 6.65
N LYS A 120 -8.29 16.25 7.22
CA LYS A 120 -8.69 17.00 8.42
C LYS A 120 -7.77 16.70 9.60
N ILE A 121 -7.47 15.43 9.84
CA ILE A 121 -6.58 15.00 10.93
C ILE A 121 -5.16 15.54 10.70
N LEU A 122 -4.55 15.29 9.53
CA LEU A 122 -3.18 15.70 9.24
C LEU A 122 -3.03 17.22 9.21
N ASN A 123 -3.98 17.96 8.66
CA ASN A 123 -3.98 19.42 8.67
C ASN A 123 -4.17 20.00 10.08
N GLY A 124 -4.88 19.29 10.95
CA GLY A 124 -5.10 19.68 12.35
C GLY A 124 -3.87 19.49 13.26
N ILE A 125 -2.90 18.67 12.86
CA ILE A 125 -1.69 18.41 13.64
C ILE A 125 -0.70 19.57 13.45
N LYS A 126 -0.71 20.49 14.38
CA LYS A 126 0.22 21.64 14.39
C LYS A 126 1.62 21.20 14.85
N ASN A 127 2.66 21.81 14.26
CA ASN A 127 4.07 21.67 14.66
C ASN A 127 4.65 20.23 14.62
N LYS A 128 4.06 19.31 13.86
CA LYS A 128 4.52 17.93 13.74
C LYS A 128 5.05 17.62 12.34
N LYS A 129 5.86 16.59 12.26
CA LYS A 129 6.44 16.11 11.01
C LYS A 129 5.60 14.96 10.46
N TRP A 130 5.02 15.17 9.29
CA TRP A 130 4.35 14.09 8.57
C TRP A 130 4.59 14.22 7.07
N ILE A 131 4.59 13.08 6.41
CA ILE A 131 4.70 12.92 4.97
C ILE A 131 3.54 12.03 4.54
N LEU A 132 2.89 12.39 3.46
CA LEU A 132 1.77 11.65 2.90
C LEU A 132 2.04 11.39 1.42
N SER A 133 1.96 10.12 0.98
CA SER A 133 2.06 9.74 -0.43
C SER A 133 0.68 9.56 -1.05
N TYR A 134 0.51 10.02 -2.28
CA TYR A 134 -0.69 9.84 -3.08
C TYR A 134 -0.38 9.78 -4.58
N ASN A 135 -1.35 9.29 -5.37
CA ASN A 135 -1.38 9.58 -6.79
C ASN A 135 -1.58 11.08 -7.03
N ASN A 136 -1.04 11.57 -8.14
CA ASN A 136 -1.17 12.97 -8.53
C ASN A 136 -2.61 13.23 -9.03
N ASP A 137 -3.46 13.69 -8.13
CA ASP A 137 -4.88 13.93 -8.34
C ASP A 137 -5.28 15.30 -7.78
N GLU A 138 -6.04 16.07 -8.55
CA GLU A 138 -6.44 17.43 -8.19
C GLU A 138 -7.38 17.46 -6.97
N TYR A 139 -8.27 16.48 -6.84
CA TYR A 139 -9.10 16.38 -5.65
C TYR A 139 -8.26 16.24 -4.39
N ILE A 140 -7.25 15.37 -4.42
CA ILE A 140 -6.33 15.18 -3.30
C ILE A 140 -5.54 16.45 -3.00
N LYS A 141 -5.01 17.13 -4.00
CA LYS A 141 -4.27 18.39 -3.81
C LYS A 141 -5.14 19.45 -3.13
N ASN A 142 -6.42 19.52 -3.52
CA ASN A 142 -7.38 20.46 -2.96
C ASN A 142 -7.70 20.21 -1.48
N LEU A 143 -7.50 18.98 -0.98
CA LEU A 143 -7.63 18.68 0.46
C LEU A 143 -6.46 19.26 1.29
N TYR A 144 -5.34 19.65 0.64
CA TYR A 144 -4.12 20.13 1.31
C TYR A 144 -3.62 21.48 0.75
N PRO A 145 -4.47 22.53 0.66
CA PRO A 145 -4.20 23.74 -0.12
C PRO A 145 -3.02 24.58 0.40
N LYS A 146 -2.61 24.38 1.67
CA LYS A 146 -1.51 25.12 2.33
C LYS A 146 -0.28 24.25 2.55
N ARG A 147 -0.22 23.08 1.92
CA ARG A 147 0.90 22.15 2.11
C ARG A 147 1.83 22.16 0.92
N ARG A 148 3.08 21.91 1.19
CA ARG A 148 4.08 21.70 0.15
C ARG A 148 3.82 20.35 -0.51
N ILE A 149 3.71 20.36 -1.84
CA ILE A 149 3.51 19.17 -2.66
C ILE A 149 4.72 19.02 -3.58
N GLU A 150 5.35 17.84 -3.52
CA GLU A 150 6.47 17.47 -4.39
C GLU A 150 6.01 16.36 -5.32
N GLU A 151 6.19 16.54 -6.62
CA GLU A 151 5.93 15.48 -7.60
C GLU A 151 7.11 14.53 -7.67
N VAL A 152 6.82 13.24 -7.56
CA VAL A 152 7.81 12.17 -7.66
C VAL A 152 7.47 11.29 -8.85
N ARG A 153 8.42 11.13 -9.76
CA ARG A 153 8.27 10.27 -10.93
C ARG A 153 8.96 8.95 -10.68
N TRP A 154 8.17 7.88 -10.60
CA TRP A 154 8.69 6.54 -10.49
C TRP A 154 8.58 5.80 -11.82
N SER A 155 9.61 5.05 -12.15
CA SER A 155 9.58 4.08 -13.23
C SER A 155 9.18 2.73 -12.62
N TYR A 156 7.93 2.32 -12.75
CA TYR A 156 7.55 0.96 -12.37
C TYR A 156 8.18 -0.03 -13.34
N GLY A 157 8.94 -1.01 -12.80
CA GLY A 157 9.54 -2.08 -13.58
C GLY A 157 8.54 -3.08 -14.21
N MET A 158 7.24 -2.88 -13.96
CA MET A 158 6.15 -3.64 -14.56
C MET A 158 5.49 -2.82 -15.67
N SER A 159 6.19 -2.65 -16.78
CA SER A 159 5.56 -2.20 -18.03
C SER A 159 4.63 -3.31 -18.51
N ASP A 160 3.41 -2.91 -18.85
CA ASP A 160 2.49 -3.77 -19.60
C ASP A 160 3.20 -4.27 -20.85
N VAL A 161 3.39 -5.59 -20.96
CA VAL A 161 4.17 -6.23 -22.03
C VAL A 161 3.61 -5.91 -23.42
N LYS A 162 2.37 -5.41 -23.48
CA LYS A 162 1.69 -4.98 -24.72
C LYS A 162 1.91 -3.52 -25.09
N SER A 163 2.25 -2.65 -24.16
CA SER A 163 2.56 -1.27 -24.47
C SER A 163 4.04 -1.02 -24.19
N ARG A 164 4.85 -0.87 -25.23
CA ARG A 164 6.27 -0.46 -25.15
C ARG A 164 6.47 0.94 -24.54
N LYS A 165 5.42 1.61 -24.11
CA LYS A 165 5.48 2.90 -23.43
C LYS A 165 5.62 2.67 -21.93
N LYS A 166 6.76 3.03 -21.36
CA LYS A 166 6.96 3.13 -19.90
C LYS A 166 5.88 4.09 -19.38
N LYS A 167 4.90 3.56 -18.68
CA LYS A 167 3.94 4.39 -17.93
C LYS A 167 4.71 4.95 -16.73
N HIS A 168 5.09 6.22 -16.81
CA HIS A 168 5.50 6.95 -15.63
C HIS A 168 4.23 7.19 -14.82
N SER A 169 4.16 6.63 -13.62
CA SER A 169 3.16 7.08 -12.68
C SER A 169 3.67 8.37 -12.06
N SER A 170 2.83 9.37 -12.04
CA SER A 170 3.07 10.58 -11.28
C SER A 170 2.50 10.36 -9.88
N GLU A 171 3.36 10.36 -8.88
CA GLU A 171 2.97 10.35 -7.48
C GLU A 171 3.32 11.70 -6.86
N ILE A 172 2.66 12.03 -5.78
CA ILE A 172 2.94 13.25 -5.02
C ILE A 172 3.27 12.89 -3.57
N LEU A 173 4.20 13.64 -3.01
CA LEU A 173 4.44 13.69 -1.59
C LEU A 173 3.90 15.02 -1.04
N ILE A 174 2.98 14.92 -0.12
CA ILE A 174 2.42 16.07 0.60
C ILE A 174 3.12 16.15 1.95
N LEU A 175 3.64 17.31 2.28
CA LEU A 175 4.55 17.49 3.40
C LEU A 175 3.99 18.49 4.42
N SER A 176 4.14 18.16 5.69
CA SER A 176 3.92 19.14 6.75
C SER A 176 4.96 20.27 6.70
N ASP A 177 4.61 21.44 7.23
CA ASP A 177 5.49 22.63 7.23
C ASP A 177 6.84 22.43 7.95
N LYS A 178 6.94 21.37 8.77
CA LYS A 178 8.15 21.02 9.53
C LYS A 178 9.10 20.08 8.80
N ILE A 179 8.74 19.60 7.62
CA ILE A 179 9.62 18.79 6.78
C ILE A 179 10.45 19.72 5.89
N LYS A 180 11.77 19.66 6.07
CA LYS A 180 12.73 20.35 5.20
C LYS A 180 13.35 19.31 4.27
N ILE A 181 13.28 19.51 2.98
CA ILE A 181 14.00 18.71 1.99
C ILE A 181 15.29 19.45 1.70
N GLN A 182 16.42 18.80 1.96
CA GLN A 182 17.72 19.26 1.46
C GLN A 182 17.77 18.89 -0.03
N ARG A 183 17.99 19.86 -0.88
CA ARG A 183 18.23 19.67 -2.32
C ARG A 183 19.70 19.44 -2.57
#